data_00953410261185d7f06026a5badae3b0
#
_entry.id   00953410261185d7f06026a5badae3b0
#
_cell.length_a   1.000
_cell.length_b   1.000
_cell.length_c   1.000
_cell.angle_alpha   90.00
_cell.angle_beta   90.00
_cell.angle_gamma   90.00
#
_symmetry.space_group_name_H-M   'P 1'
#
loop_
_entity.id
_entity.type
_entity.pdbx_description
1 polymer ?
#
loop_
_entity_poly.entity_id
_entity_poly.type
_entity_poly.pdbx_seq_one_letter_code
_entity_poly.pdbx_strand_id
1 'polypeptide(L)'
;NYLISKKLVKQFYTPYSCSEETLKRAHSENYIKHIKNKTLDQNTIKKIGFPLVDSVVRRSLVATGGTVLASKLAINYGIACNTAGGSHHANFEGGAGYCVFNDVAVATHYLLDRGLAGRILIVDLDVHQGNGSADIFKNNKNVFTFSMHSKTNYPVKKSISDLDVE
;
A
#
# COMPACT_ATOMS: atom_id res chain seq x y z
N ASN A 1 -8.16 -11.70 19.37
CA ASN A 1 -7.82 -11.65 20.81
C ASN A 1 -6.59 -12.50 21.24
N TYR A 2 -6.05 -13.36 20.36
CA TYR A 2 -4.86 -14.16 20.64
C TYR A 2 -3.64 -13.29 21.01
N LEU A 3 -3.38 -12.23 20.25
CA LEU A 3 -2.26 -11.31 20.48
C LEU A 3 -2.33 -10.63 21.85
N ILE A 4 -3.55 -10.25 22.29
CA ILE A 4 -3.78 -9.68 23.63
C ILE A 4 -3.52 -10.72 24.71
N SER A 5 -4.11 -11.94 24.57
CA SER A 5 -3.96 -13.02 25.55
C SER A 5 -2.51 -13.45 25.75
N LYS A 6 -1.68 -13.33 24.70
CA LYS A 6 -0.23 -13.59 24.75
C LYS A 6 0.61 -12.37 25.14
N LYS A 7 -0.02 -11.24 25.47
CA LYS A 7 0.66 -9.97 25.80
C LYS A 7 1.64 -9.49 24.73
N LEU A 8 1.42 -9.88 23.45
CA LEU A 8 2.25 -9.50 22.31
C LEU A 8 1.91 -8.09 21.79
N VAL A 9 0.68 -7.63 22.05
CA VAL A 9 0.20 -6.29 21.67
C VAL A 9 -0.32 -5.58 22.90
N LYS A 10 0.12 -4.33 23.08
CA LYS A 10 -0.29 -3.52 24.23
C LYS A 10 -1.60 -2.76 23.97
N GLN A 11 -1.83 -2.35 22.74
CA GLN A 11 -2.97 -1.51 22.38
C GLN A 11 -3.39 -1.73 20.92
N PHE A 12 -4.70 -1.59 20.67
CA PHE A 12 -5.29 -1.54 19.34
C PHE A 12 -5.83 -0.16 19.06
N TYR A 13 -5.68 0.26 17.80
CA TYR A 13 -6.20 1.52 17.30
C TYR A 13 -7.18 1.24 16.16
N THR A 14 -8.26 2.00 16.09
CA THR A 14 -9.22 1.94 14.98
C THR A 14 -8.85 3.00 13.96
N PRO A 15 -8.48 2.62 12.72
CA PRO A 15 -8.13 3.60 11.70
C PRO A 15 -9.37 4.29 11.12
N TYR A 16 -9.20 5.51 10.66
CA TYR A 16 -10.17 6.18 9.79
C TYR A 16 -9.93 5.80 8.32
N SER A 17 -10.96 5.97 7.49
CA SER A 17 -10.80 5.89 6.03
C SER A 17 -9.77 6.92 5.55
N CYS A 18 -8.88 6.49 4.66
CA CYS A 18 -7.92 7.38 4.04
C CYS A 18 -8.65 8.47 3.24
N SER A 19 -8.26 9.72 3.42
CA SER A 19 -8.83 10.84 2.67
C SER A 19 -8.35 10.81 1.21
N GLU A 20 -9.14 11.38 0.32
CA GLU A 20 -8.79 11.51 -1.09
C GLU A 20 -7.50 12.32 -1.30
N GLU A 21 -7.32 13.41 -0.54
CA GLU A 21 -6.10 14.21 -0.56
C GLU A 21 -4.85 13.35 -0.21
N THR A 22 -5.00 12.43 0.75
CA THR A 22 -3.90 11.54 1.12
C THR A 22 -3.66 10.48 0.05
N LEU A 23 -4.70 9.93 -0.58
CA LEU A 23 -4.57 8.96 -1.67
C LEU A 23 -3.89 9.55 -2.90
N LYS A 24 -4.16 10.81 -3.24
CA LYS A 24 -3.58 11.52 -4.41
C LYS A 24 -2.05 11.63 -4.35
N ARG A 25 -1.45 11.35 -3.21
CA ARG A 25 0.02 11.31 -3.06
C ARG A 25 0.65 10.14 -3.81
N ALA A 26 -0.07 9.03 -3.96
CA ALA A 26 0.43 7.80 -4.59
C ALA A 26 -0.43 7.31 -5.77
N HIS A 27 -1.60 7.91 -5.98
CA HIS A 27 -2.53 7.51 -7.04
C HIS A 27 -3.08 8.71 -7.79
N SER A 28 -3.33 8.54 -9.08
CA SER A 28 -3.95 9.58 -9.91
C SER A 28 -5.36 9.90 -9.44
N GLU A 29 -5.72 11.17 -9.55
CA GLU A 29 -7.06 11.65 -9.20
C GLU A 29 -8.15 10.92 -10.00
N ASN A 30 -7.86 10.65 -11.26
CA ASN A 30 -8.78 9.94 -12.15
C ASN A 30 -9.03 8.52 -11.65
N TYR A 31 -7.98 7.77 -11.28
CA TYR A 31 -8.13 6.42 -10.74
C TYR A 31 -8.93 6.41 -9.43
N ILE A 32 -8.62 7.32 -8.49
CA ILE A 32 -9.33 7.44 -7.22
C ILE A 32 -10.82 7.70 -7.46
N LYS A 33 -11.14 8.61 -8.39
CA LYS A 33 -12.52 8.94 -8.76
C LYS A 33 -13.28 7.75 -9.34
N HIS A 34 -12.65 6.98 -10.23
CA HIS A 34 -13.23 5.77 -10.79
C HIS A 34 -13.47 4.68 -9.73
N ILE A 35 -12.59 4.50 -8.77
CA ILE A 35 -12.79 3.57 -7.64
C ILE A 35 -14.00 4.01 -6.81
N LYS A 36 -14.07 5.28 -6.41
CA LYS A 36 -15.15 5.80 -5.55
C LYS A 36 -16.52 5.72 -6.22
N ASN A 37 -16.57 6.04 -7.50
CA ASN A 37 -17.80 6.03 -8.29
C ASN A 37 -18.14 4.64 -8.87
N LYS A 38 -17.24 3.66 -8.70
CA LYS A 38 -17.38 2.30 -9.25
C LYS A 38 -17.56 2.29 -10.77
N THR A 39 -16.78 3.13 -11.46
CA THR A 39 -16.84 3.34 -12.92
C THR A 39 -15.59 2.83 -13.66
N LEU A 40 -14.80 1.95 -13.04
CA LEU A 40 -13.70 1.27 -13.73
C LEU A 40 -14.25 0.33 -14.80
N ASP A 41 -13.50 0.18 -15.88
CA ASP A 41 -13.79 -0.81 -16.91
C ASP A 41 -13.57 -2.26 -16.40
N GLN A 42 -14.21 -3.21 -17.07
CA GLN A 42 -14.19 -4.62 -16.65
C GLN A 42 -12.78 -5.24 -16.68
N ASN A 43 -11.90 -4.78 -17.58
CA ASN A 43 -10.55 -5.32 -17.67
C ASN A 43 -9.72 -4.87 -16.46
N THR A 44 -9.87 -3.61 -16.05
CA THR A 44 -9.23 -3.09 -14.83
C THR A 44 -9.75 -3.77 -13.57
N ILE A 45 -11.07 -4.01 -13.48
CA ILE A 45 -11.67 -4.77 -12.37
C ILE A 45 -11.10 -6.20 -12.31
N LYS A 46 -10.97 -6.88 -13.46
CA LYS A 46 -10.34 -8.20 -13.54
C LYS A 46 -8.88 -8.19 -13.11
N LYS A 47 -8.09 -7.15 -13.46
CA LYS A 47 -6.69 -7.01 -13.00
C LYS A 47 -6.61 -6.84 -11.49
N ILE A 48 -7.53 -6.10 -10.89
CA ILE A 48 -7.62 -5.97 -9.42
C ILE A 48 -7.97 -7.32 -8.79
N GLY A 49 -8.86 -8.10 -9.40
CA GLY A 49 -9.26 -9.42 -8.90
C GLY A 49 -10.39 -9.39 -7.86
N PHE A 50 -10.95 -8.22 -7.55
CA PHE A 50 -12.12 -8.04 -6.69
C PHE A 50 -13.26 -7.36 -7.46
N PRO A 51 -14.53 -7.70 -7.17
CA PRO A 51 -15.65 -6.92 -7.64
C PRO A 51 -15.61 -5.52 -7.06
N LEU A 52 -15.88 -4.50 -7.85
CA LEU A 52 -15.89 -3.10 -7.40
C LEU A 52 -17.22 -2.76 -6.73
N VAL A 53 -17.38 -3.18 -5.48
CA VAL A 53 -18.56 -2.95 -4.63
C VAL A 53 -18.21 -2.07 -3.42
N ASP A 54 -19.21 -1.49 -2.78
CA ASP A 54 -19.01 -0.53 -1.66
C ASP A 54 -18.19 -1.10 -0.52
N SER A 55 -18.36 -2.38 -0.19
CA SER A 55 -17.57 -3.03 0.87
C SER A 55 -16.08 -3.13 0.53
N VAL A 56 -15.74 -3.41 -0.73
CA VAL A 56 -14.34 -3.47 -1.20
C VAL A 56 -13.73 -2.07 -1.21
N VAL A 57 -14.44 -1.07 -1.73
CA VAL A 57 -13.97 0.32 -1.71
C VAL A 57 -13.74 0.80 -0.28
N ARG A 58 -14.73 0.61 0.60
CA ARG A 58 -14.61 0.98 2.02
C ARG A 58 -13.45 0.29 2.71
N ARG A 59 -13.32 -1.04 2.51
CA ARG A 59 -12.21 -1.82 3.08
C ARG A 59 -10.86 -1.28 2.62
N SER A 60 -10.70 -1.00 1.34
CA SER A 60 -9.44 -0.48 0.79
C SER A 60 -9.07 0.88 1.37
N LEU A 61 -10.05 1.79 1.53
CA LEU A 61 -9.85 3.09 2.17
C LEU A 61 -9.42 2.97 3.64
N VAL A 62 -10.08 2.07 4.39
CA VAL A 62 -9.76 1.86 5.82
C VAL A 62 -8.41 1.17 5.97
N ALA A 63 -8.10 0.17 5.13
CA ALA A 63 -6.80 -0.49 5.14
C ALA A 63 -5.65 0.50 4.88
N THR A 64 -5.80 1.36 3.87
CA THR A 64 -4.82 2.42 3.56
C THR A 64 -4.69 3.41 4.71
N GLY A 65 -5.81 3.86 5.29
CA GLY A 65 -5.80 4.71 6.49
C GLY A 65 -5.12 4.05 7.68
N GLY A 66 -5.24 2.72 7.80
CA GLY A 66 -4.56 1.92 8.81
C GLY A 66 -3.04 1.96 8.68
N THR A 67 -2.50 1.85 7.47
CA THR A 67 -1.05 1.93 7.22
C THR A 67 -0.51 3.34 7.47
N VAL A 68 -1.25 4.38 7.07
CA VAL A 68 -0.91 5.77 7.42
C VAL A 68 -0.91 5.96 8.94
N LEU A 69 -1.91 5.45 9.66
CA LEU A 69 -1.96 5.52 11.12
C LEU A 69 -0.80 4.74 11.74
N ALA A 70 -0.54 3.51 11.29
CA ALA A 70 0.56 2.69 11.80
C ALA A 70 1.91 3.38 11.62
N SER A 71 2.16 4.00 10.45
CA SER A 71 3.41 4.74 10.21
C SER A 71 3.58 5.92 11.17
N LYS A 72 2.52 6.67 11.46
CA LYS A 72 2.54 7.76 12.46
C LYS A 72 2.79 7.24 13.87
N LEU A 73 2.14 6.14 14.24
CA LEU A 73 2.35 5.53 15.56
C LEU A 73 3.79 5.00 15.69
N ALA A 74 4.36 4.43 14.63
CA ALA A 74 5.75 3.97 14.63
C ALA A 74 6.75 5.10 14.85
N ILE A 75 6.53 6.29 14.31
CA ILE A 75 7.36 7.48 14.59
C ILE A 75 7.37 7.80 16.10
N ASN A 76 6.23 7.64 16.79
CA ASN A 76 6.12 8.00 18.21
C ASN A 76 6.54 6.85 19.14
N TYR A 77 6.29 5.59 18.75
CA TYR A 77 6.44 4.42 19.62
C TYR A 77 7.50 3.43 19.16
N GLY A 78 8.16 3.71 18.03
CA GLY A 78 9.22 2.86 17.45
C GLY A 78 8.69 1.76 16.55
N ILE A 79 7.54 1.14 16.87
CA ILE A 79 6.94 0.06 16.07
C ILE A 79 5.41 0.12 16.11
N ALA A 80 4.80 -0.14 14.97
CA ALA A 80 3.35 -0.35 14.85
C ALA A 80 3.07 -1.29 13.67
N CYS A 81 1.93 -1.99 13.72
CA CYS A 81 1.53 -2.95 12.69
C CYS A 81 0.12 -2.65 12.16
N ASN A 82 -0.08 -2.83 10.86
CA ASN A 82 -1.39 -2.89 10.23
C ASN A 82 -1.57 -4.27 9.58
N THR A 83 -2.52 -5.06 10.07
CA THR A 83 -2.77 -6.43 9.57
C THR A 83 -3.62 -6.48 8.30
N ALA A 84 -4.06 -5.34 7.80
CA ALA A 84 -4.88 -5.21 6.59
C ALA A 84 -4.15 -4.48 5.44
N GLY A 85 -2.88 -4.11 5.64
CA GLY A 85 -2.03 -3.43 4.67
C GLY A 85 -1.24 -4.38 3.77
N GLY A 86 -0.29 -3.83 3.00
CA GLY A 86 0.60 -4.56 2.11
C GLY A 86 0.08 -4.68 0.67
N SER A 87 -0.68 -3.71 0.20
CA SER A 87 -1.26 -3.71 -1.16
C SER A 87 -0.26 -3.21 -2.22
N HIS A 88 0.81 -3.95 -2.41
CA HIS A 88 2.03 -3.58 -3.12
C HIS A 88 1.96 -3.66 -4.66
N HIS A 89 0.90 -4.25 -5.23
CA HIS A 89 0.75 -4.34 -6.69
C HIS A 89 0.06 -3.14 -7.32
N ALA A 90 -0.68 -2.34 -6.56
CA ALA A 90 -1.31 -1.13 -7.08
C ALA A 90 -0.25 -0.08 -7.41
N ASN A 91 -0.32 0.48 -8.63
CA ASN A 91 0.55 1.56 -9.11
C ASN A 91 -0.20 2.90 -9.14
N PHE A 92 0.44 3.94 -9.68
CA PHE A 92 -0.14 5.28 -9.72
C PHE A 92 -1.48 5.35 -10.46
N GLU A 93 -1.62 4.61 -11.58
CA GLU A 93 -2.80 4.68 -12.45
C GLU A 93 -3.81 3.55 -12.23
N GLY A 94 -3.50 2.54 -11.40
CA GLY A 94 -4.42 1.41 -11.28
C GLY A 94 -4.07 0.38 -10.23
N GLY A 95 -5.04 -0.45 -9.92
CA GLY A 95 -4.89 -1.62 -9.05
C GLY A 95 -4.64 -2.90 -9.83
N ALA A 96 -4.04 -3.88 -9.16
CA ALA A 96 -3.78 -5.21 -9.68
C ALA A 96 -3.55 -6.19 -8.53
N GLY A 97 -3.65 -7.51 -8.79
CA GLY A 97 -3.22 -8.52 -7.83
C GLY A 97 -3.86 -8.39 -6.44
N TYR A 98 -5.16 -8.19 -6.39
CA TYR A 98 -5.96 -7.95 -5.18
C TYR A 98 -5.63 -6.66 -4.43
N CYS A 99 -4.86 -5.76 -5.04
CA CYS A 99 -4.51 -4.46 -4.50
C CYS A 99 -5.32 -3.35 -5.19
N VAL A 100 -6.13 -2.62 -4.42
CA VAL A 100 -6.89 -1.46 -4.92
C VAL A 100 -6.05 -0.19 -4.79
N PHE A 101 -5.55 0.11 -3.60
CA PHE A 101 -4.63 1.22 -3.34
C PHE A 101 -3.34 0.71 -2.74
N ASN A 102 -2.20 1.26 -3.13
CA ASN A 102 -0.91 0.96 -2.54
C ASN A 102 -0.77 1.73 -1.21
N ASP A 103 -1.18 1.10 -0.15
CA ASP A 103 -1.21 1.71 1.19
C ASP A 103 0.19 2.05 1.71
N VAL A 104 1.20 1.24 1.37
CA VAL A 104 2.59 1.51 1.72
C VAL A 104 3.10 2.75 1.01
N ALA A 105 2.81 2.90 -0.29
CA ALA A 105 3.19 4.09 -1.05
C ALA A 105 2.48 5.35 -0.54
N VAL A 106 1.19 5.26 -0.22
CA VAL A 106 0.43 6.37 0.38
C VAL A 106 1.03 6.81 1.71
N ALA A 107 1.35 5.86 2.60
CA ALA A 107 1.96 6.14 3.89
C ALA A 107 3.37 6.73 3.74
N THR A 108 4.17 6.20 2.82
CA THR A 108 5.52 6.68 2.50
C THR A 108 5.48 8.15 2.06
N HIS A 109 4.68 8.48 1.07
CA HIS A 109 4.52 9.87 0.63
C HIS A 109 3.98 10.78 1.74
N TYR A 110 3.01 10.28 2.53
CA TYR A 110 2.48 11.03 3.67
C TYR A 110 3.59 11.43 4.66
N LEU A 111 4.48 10.50 5.02
CA LEU A 111 5.59 10.78 5.95
C LEU A 111 6.60 11.77 5.36
N LEU A 112 6.99 11.60 4.09
CA LEU A 112 7.95 12.48 3.42
C LEU A 112 7.42 13.90 3.28
N ASP A 113 6.18 14.07 2.79
CA ASP A 113 5.57 15.38 2.54
C ASP A 113 5.30 16.16 3.83
N ARG A 114 5.15 15.45 4.96
CA ARG A 114 4.99 16.09 6.28
C ARG A 114 6.32 16.32 7.00
N GLY A 115 7.45 15.97 6.38
CA GLY A 115 8.77 16.07 7.01
C GLY A 115 8.95 15.16 8.22
N LEU A 116 8.14 14.09 8.34
CA LEU A 116 8.21 13.12 9.44
C LEU A 116 9.30 12.08 9.22
N ALA A 117 9.77 11.91 7.99
CA ALA A 117 10.92 11.11 7.62
C ALA A 117 11.66 11.78 6.45
N GLY A 118 12.98 11.73 6.43
CA GLY A 118 13.80 12.26 5.34
C GLY A 118 14.10 11.21 4.27
N ARG A 119 14.20 9.94 4.67
CA ARG A 119 14.40 8.78 3.78
C ARG A 119 13.64 7.59 4.33
N ILE A 120 13.13 6.74 3.44
CA ILE A 120 12.34 5.57 3.79
C ILE A 120 12.86 4.35 3.03
N LEU A 121 13.06 3.25 3.75
CA LEU A 121 13.29 1.91 3.19
C LEU A 121 11.96 1.15 3.20
N ILE A 122 11.54 0.66 2.04
CA ILE A 122 10.44 -0.29 1.90
C ILE A 122 11.07 -1.68 1.73
N VAL A 123 10.77 -2.59 2.66
CA VAL A 123 11.21 -3.99 2.60
C VAL A 123 9.98 -4.85 2.32
N ASP A 124 9.94 -5.43 1.13
CA ASP A 124 8.88 -6.33 0.69
C ASP A 124 9.42 -7.77 0.67
N LEU A 125 8.84 -8.61 1.52
CA LEU A 125 9.17 -10.03 1.66
C LEU A 125 8.00 -10.93 1.24
N ASP A 126 7.02 -10.38 0.53
CA ASP A 126 5.96 -11.17 -0.10
C ASP A 126 6.56 -12.05 -1.21
N VAL A 127 5.97 -13.23 -1.43
CA VAL A 127 6.40 -14.15 -2.49
C VAL A 127 6.25 -13.54 -3.89
N HIS A 128 5.37 -12.55 -4.05
CA HIS A 128 5.20 -11.77 -5.26
C HIS A 128 6.03 -10.49 -5.20
N GLN A 129 6.56 -10.05 -6.33
CA GLN A 129 7.26 -8.77 -6.37
C GLN A 129 6.32 -7.60 -6.05
N GLY A 130 6.76 -6.65 -5.22
CA GLY A 130 6.10 -5.37 -4.98
C GLY A 130 6.21 -4.40 -6.16
N ASN A 131 5.77 -4.84 -7.34
CA ASN A 131 5.94 -4.11 -8.59
C ASN A 131 5.26 -2.73 -8.60
N GLY A 132 4.11 -2.59 -7.96
CA GLY A 132 3.41 -1.30 -7.85
C GLY A 132 4.21 -0.30 -7.02
N SER A 133 4.80 -0.75 -5.90
CA SER A 133 5.68 0.08 -5.07
C SER A 133 6.95 0.48 -5.83
N ALA A 134 7.59 -0.47 -6.53
CA ALA A 134 8.76 -0.19 -7.37
C ALA A 134 8.44 0.87 -8.45
N ASP A 135 7.31 0.74 -9.15
CA ASP A 135 6.89 1.68 -10.19
C ASP A 135 6.62 3.09 -9.65
N ILE A 136 5.98 3.21 -8.48
CA ILE A 136 5.67 4.50 -7.87
C ILE A 136 6.96 5.23 -7.47
N PHE A 137 7.94 4.51 -6.93
CA PHE A 137 9.15 5.13 -6.36
C PHE A 137 10.38 5.13 -7.25
N LYS A 138 10.33 4.58 -8.47
CA LYS A 138 11.47 4.42 -9.39
C LYS A 138 12.36 5.65 -9.60
N ASN A 139 11.84 6.86 -9.35
CA ASN A 139 12.57 8.12 -9.50
C ASN A 139 12.69 8.91 -8.20
N ASN A 140 12.32 8.32 -7.06
CA ASN A 140 12.31 9.00 -5.78
C ASN A 140 13.56 8.65 -4.95
N LYS A 141 14.56 9.52 -4.94
CA LYS A 141 15.84 9.33 -4.24
C LYS A 141 15.72 9.23 -2.71
N ASN A 142 14.57 9.59 -2.15
CA ASN A 142 14.31 9.50 -0.71
C ASN A 142 13.66 8.17 -0.30
N VAL A 143 13.33 7.30 -1.25
CA VAL A 143 12.75 5.98 -1.01
C VAL A 143 13.65 4.92 -1.63
N PHE A 144 13.99 3.91 -0.86
CA PHE A 144 14.68 2.73 -1.34
C PHE A 144 13.70 1.56 -1.30
N THR A 145 13.47 0.91 -2.44
CA THR A 145 12.60 -0.26 -2.57
C THR A 145 13.43 -1.53 -2.63
N PHE A 146 13.22 -2.43 -1.67
CA PHE A 146 13.77 -3.77 -1.64
C PHE A 146 12.64 -4.77 -1.81
N SER A 147 12.77 -5.73 -2.75
CA SER A 147 11.82 -6.82 -2.92
C SER A 147 12.55 -8.16 -3.01
N MET A 148 12.25 -9.07 -2.09
CA MET A 148 12.70 -10.46 -2.14
C MET A 148 11.50 -11.33 -2.55
N HIS A 149 11.52 -11.92 -3.74
CA HIS A 149 10.36 -12.56 -4.31
C HIS A 149 10.71 -13.74 -5.20
N SER A 150 9.71 -14.53 -5.57
CA SER A 150 9.91 -15.63 -6.51
C SER A 150 10.03 -15.11 -7.94
N LYS A 151 11.09 -15.51 -8.63
CA LYS A 151 11.39 -15.17 -10.03
C LYS A 151 10.25 -15.49 -10.98
N THR A 152 9.62 -16.64 -10.82
CA THR A 152 8.63 -17.19 -11.74
C THR A 152 7.18 -16.92 -11.35
N ASN A 153 6.94 -16.32 -10.17
CA ASN A 153 5.60 -16.04 -9.69
C ASN A 153 5.08 -14.69 -10.23
N TYR A 154 3.84 -14.32 -9.85
CA TYR A 154 3.25 -13.03 -10.21
C TYR A 154 4.10 -11.84 -9.68
N PRO A 155 4.14 -10.72 -10.41
CA PRO A 155 3.61 -10.48 -11.76
C PRO A 155 4.48 -11.15 -12.83
N VAL A 156 3.86 -11.50 -13.97
CA VAL A 156 4.60 -12.13 -15.11
C VAL A 156 5.70 -11.22 -15.63
N LYS A 157 5.38 -9.91 -15.76
CA LYS A 157 6.36 -8.89 -16.09
C LYS A 157 6.77 -8.18 -14.80
N LYS A 158 8.00 -8.39 -14.37
CA LYS A 158 8.57 -7.73 -13.20
C LYS A 158 8.83 -6.25 -13.48
N SER A 159 8.72 -5.43 -12.44
CA SER A 159 9.24 -4.07 -12.38
C SER A 159 10.68 -4.08 -11.88
N ILE A 160 11.31 -2.92 -11.75
CA ILE A 160 12.67 -2.79 -11.24
C ILE A 160 12.59 -2.03 -9.92
N SER A 161 12.92 -2.69 -8.81
CA SER A 161 13.14 -2.09 -7.50
C SER A 161 14.59 -1.55 -7.41
N ASP A 162 14.93 -0.82 -6.37
CA ASP A 162 16.34 -0.46 -6.12
C ASP A 162 17.19 -1.71 -5.83
N LEU A 163 16.57 -2.74 -5.22
CA LEU A 163 17.19 -4.05 -5.03
C LEU A 163 16.12 -5.16 -5.12
N ASP A 164 16.25 -6.03 -6.12
CA ASP A 164 15.46 -7.25 -6.27
C ASP A 164 16.31 -8.48 -5.94
N VAL A 165 15.76 -9.42 -5.16
CA VAL A 165 16.33 -10.73 -4.83
C VAL A 165 15.35 -11.80 -5.28
N GLU A 166 15.75 -12.63 -6.29
CA GLU A 166 14.91 -13.64 -6.94
C GLU A 166 15.31 -15.07 -6.56
#